data_68d6a24c18c2022e45e5861a9d43a1d7
#
_entry.id   68d6a24c18c2022e45e5861a9d43a1d7
#
_cell.length_a   1.000
_cell.length_b   1.000
_cell.length_c   1.000
_cell.angle_alpha   90.00
_cell.angle_beta   90.00
_cell.angle_gamma   90.00
#
_symmetry.space_group_name_H-M   'P 1'
#
loop_
_entity.id
_entity.type
_entity.pdbx_description
1 polymer ?
#
loop_
_entity_poly.entity_id
_entity_poly.type
_entity_poly.pdbx_seq_one_letter_code
_entity_poly.pdbx_strand_id
1 'polypeptide(L)'
;MNYKLMLAIFAICSYFIGNVNFALIISKLKHKDIRKMGSGNPGTLNMSRNLGIKIGILTLVLDALKGAVPALFGYVFFLKYNFPDTVFSVSDFAMYLCGLFVIVGHIFPVFLKFKGGKGIASTMGVVIVCTAVHGLWVLLAVASIAAAVLFIYYTEFGGMGSFIAITPPLIFSALFLYCKYGFGNAETPYLLASDICIFAFFFFTWLAHRKNIYRMLNGTEHPTSIKSMTKKKQKICDRITKLR
;
A
#
# COMPACT_ATOMS: atom_id res chain seq x y z
N MET A 1 -25.17 -2.78 19.20
CA MET A 1 -23.88 -3.53 19.25
C MET A 1 -22.78 -2.54 19.61
N ASN A 2 -21.86 -2.89 20.51
CA ASN A 2 -20.83 -1.96 20.99
C ASN A 2 -19.83 -1.64 19.84
N TYR A 3 -19.71 -0.36 19.45
CA TYR A 3 -18.84 0.06 18.36
C TYR A 3 -17.37 -0.34 18.58
N LYS A 4 -16.90 -0.44 19.85
CA LYS A 4 -15.54 -0.90 20.17
C LYS A 4 -15.32 -2.35 19.75
N LEU A 5 -16.31 -3.23 20.01
CA LEU A 5 -16.25 -4.61 19.56
C LEU A 5 -16.26 -4.70 18.03
N MET A 6 -17.06 -3.84 17.37
CA MET A 6 -17.10 -3.79 15.91
C MET A 6 -15.77 -3.34 15.32
N LEU A 7 -15.11 -2.32 15.90
CA LEU A 7 -13.76 -1.91 15.48
C LEU A 7 -12.75 -3.06 15.57
N ALA A 8 -12.80 -3.84 16.67
CA ALA A 8 -11.93 -5.01 16.82
C ALA A 8 -12.20 -6.07 15.75
N ILE A 9 -13.47 -6.37 15.46
CA ILE A 9 -13.86 -7.31 14.41
C ILE A 9 -13.38 -6.83 13.05
N PHE A 10 -13.58 -5.56 12.72
CA PHE A 10 -13.13 -4.97 11.45
C PHE A 10 -11.60 -5.01 11.30
N ALA A 11 -10.86 -4.73 12.37
CA ALA A 11 -9.41 -4.83 12.38
C ALA A 11 -8.94 -6.28 12.10
N ILE A 12 -9.53 -7.25 12.80
CA ILE A 12 -9.21 -8.69 12.62
C ILE A 12 -9.54 -9.14 11.19
N CYS A 13 -10.72 -8.81 10.68
CA CYS A 13 -11.11 -9.14 9.29
C CYS A 13 -10.15 -8.49 8.29
N SER A 14 -9.76 -7.23 8.51
CA SER A 14 -8.81 -6.51 7.68
C SER A 14 -7.44 -7.20 7.65
N TYR A 15 -6.96 -7.68 8.80
CA TYR A 15 -5.73 -8.46 8.88
C TYR A 15 -5.81 -9.72 8.01
N PHE A 16 -6.90 -10.49 8.09
CA PHE A 16 -7.05 -11.70 7.29
C PHE A 16 -7.19 -11.41 5.79
N ILE A 17 -7.85 -10.32 5.41
CA ILE A 17 -7.87 -9.84 4.02
C ILE A 17 -6.44 -9.51 3.57
N GLY A 18 -5.65 -8.86 4.41
CA GLY A 18 -4.24 -8.57 4.18
C GLY A 18 -3.39 -9.83 3.92
N ASN A 19 -3.70 -10.96 4.58
CA ASN A 19 -3.00 -12.24 4.41
C ASN A 19 -3.13 -12.82 2.98
N VAL A 20 -4.13 -12.42 2.20
CA VAL A 20 -4.27 -12.85 0.80
C VAL A 20 -3.14 -12.24 -0.01
N ASN A 21 -2.26 -13.09 -0.55
CA ASN A 21 -1.14 -12.65 -1.39
C ASN A 21 -1.42 -12.96 -2.86
N PHE A 22 -1.86 -11.96 -3.61
CA PHE A 22 -2.24 -12.13 -5.02
C PHE A 22 -1.05 -12.53 -5.90
N ALA A 23 0.18 -12.08 -5.60
CA ALA A 23 1.35 -12.51 -6.35
C ALA A 23 1.57 -14.03 -6.25
N LEU A 24 1.38 -14.60 -5.05
CA LEU A 24 1.49 -16.06 -4.87
C LEU A 24 0.35 -16.81 -5.57
N ILE A 25 -0.88 -16.32 -5.46
CA ILE A 25 -2.04 -16.93 -6.10
C ILE A 25 -1.83 -16.95 -7.62
N ILE A 26 -1.55 -15.79 -8.23
CA ILE A 26 -1.38 -15.65 -9.67
C ILE A 26 -0.17 -16.49 -10.17
N SER A 27 0.94 -16.49 -9.43
CA SER A 27 2.11 -17.27 -9.84
C SER A 27 1.85 -18.77 -9.80
N LYS A 28 1.11 -19.26 -8.78
CA LYS A 28 0.69 -20.66 -8.71
C LYS A 28 -0.25 -21.05 -9.84
N LEU A 29 -1.23 -20.21 -10.19
CA LEU A 29 -2.11 -20.44 -11.34
C LEU A 29 -1.33 -20.51 -12.68
N LYS A 30 -0.12 -19.95 -12.70
CA LYS A 30 0.81 -20.05 -13.83
C LYS A 30 1.86 -21.18 -13.65
N HIS A 31 1.63 -22.11 -12.73
CA HIS A 31 2.54 -23.22 -12.42
C HIS A 31 3.97 -22.75 -12.07
N LYS A 32 4.10 -21.58 -11.43
CA LYS A 32 5.39 -21.00 -11.01
C LYS A 32 5.36 -20.58 -9.54
N ASP A 33 6.50 -20.61 -8.88
CA ASP A 33 6.67 -20.07 -7.51
C ASP A 33 7.51 -18.79 -7.57
N ILE A 34 6.86 -17.64 -7.46
CA ILE A 34 7.52 -16.33 -7.55
C ILE A 34 8.56 -16.10 -6.45
N ARG A 35 8.48 -16.83 -5.34
CA ARG A 35 9.47 -16.76 -4.25
C ARG A 35 10.81 -17.37 -4.63
N LYS A 36 10.83 -18.23 -5.66
CA LYS A 36 12.04 -18.85 -6.24
C LYS A 36 12.56 -18.10 -7.46
N MET A 37 11.96 -16.97 -7.82
CA MET A 37 12.26 -16.23 -9.05
C MET A 37 12.69 -14.78 -8.73
N GLY A 38 13.68 -14.27 -9.44
CA GLY A 38 14.15 -12.90 -9.32
C GLY A 38 14.54 -12.51 -7.90
N SER A 39 13.90 -11.50 -7.33
CA SER A 39 14.18 -11.05 -5.95
C SER A 39 13.58 -11.95 -4.87
N GLY A 40 12.78 -12.95 -5.21
CA GLY A 40 12.04 -13.78 -4.27
C GLY A 40 10.87 -13.08 -3.57
N ASN A 41 10.73 -11.75 -3.71
CA ASN A 41 9.65 -11.00 -3.09
C ASN A 41 8.31 -11.21 -3.85
N PRO A 42 7.22 -11.62 -3.16
CA PRO A 42 5.92 -11.80 -3.81
C PRO A 42 5.19 -10.46 -3.96
N GLY A 43 5.56 -9.67 -4.96
CA GLY A 43 4.98 -8.35 -5.21
C GLY A 43 5.13 -7.90 -6.66
N THR A 44 4.49 -6.78 -6.99
CA THR A 44 4.31 -6.20 -8.34
C THR A 44 5.56 -6.23 -9.21
N LEU A 45 6.67 -5.66 -8.73
CA LEU A 45 7.90 -5.56 -9.53
C LEU A 45 8.51 -6.92 -9.86
N ASN A 46 8.50 -7.85 -8.91
CA ASN A 46 9.00 -9.21 -9.17
C ASN A 46 8.08 -9.96 -10.13
N MET A 47 6.77 -9.80 -9.99
CA MET A 47 5.78 -10.36 -10.94
C MET A 47 5.96 -9.78 -12.34
N SER A 48 6.17 -8.46 -12.46
CA SER A 48 6.43 -7.81 -13.75
C SER A 48 7.66 -8.36 -14.45
N ARG A 49 8.77 -8.54 -13.71
CA ARG A 49 10.04 -9.03 -14.26
C ARG A 49 9.96 -10.47 -14.76
N ASN A 50 9.31 -11.35 -14.00
CA ASN A 50 9.35 -12.80 -14.26
C ASN A 50 8.14 -13.33 -15.02
N LEU A 51 6.98 -12.67 -14.92
CA LEU A 51 5.71 -13.10 -15.53
C LEU A 51 5.13 -12.08 -16.52
N GLY A 52 5.81 -10.95 -16.68
CA GLY A 52 5.42 -9.89 -17.62
C GLY A 52 4.62 -8.76 -16.99
N ILE A 53 4.69 -7.58 -17.64
CA ILE A 53 4.17 -6.33 -17.10
C ILE A 53 2.66 -6.36 -16.82
N LYS A 54 1.88 -7.03 -17.67
CA LYS A 54 0.42 -7.16 -17.49
C LYS A 54 0.08 -7.90 -16.18
N ILE A 55 0.82 -8.96 -15.87
CA ILE A 55 0.65 -9.73 -14.63
C ILE A 55 1.09 -8.90 -13.42
N GLY A 56 2.16 -8.13 -13.56
CA GLY A 56 2.57 -7.20 -12.50
C GLY A 56 1.53 -6.13 -12.21
N ILE A 57 0.94 -5.51 -13.25
CA ILE A 57 -0.14 -4.53 -13.09
C ILE A 57 -1.37 -5.16 -12.44
N LEU A 58 -1.78 -6.35 -12.87
CA LEU A 58 -2.89 -7.07 -12.22
C LEU A 58 -2.61 -7.31 -10.74
N THR A 59 -1.39 -7.73 -10.40
CA THR A 59 -0.96 -7.89 -9.00
C THR A 59 -1.02 -6.58 -8.23
N LEU A 60 -0.56 -5.47 -8.83
CA LEU A 60 -0.61 -4.13 -8.23
C LEU A 60 -2.04 -3.73 -7.91
N VAL A 61 -2.95 -3.86 -8.88
CA VAL A 61 -4.36 -3.47 -8.72
C VAL A 61 -5.05 -4.29 -7.64
N LEU A 62 -4.87 -5.62 -7.66
CA LEU A 62 -5.49 -6.50 -6.65
C LEU A 62 -4.93 -6.24 -5.24
N ASP A 63 -3.62 -6.02 -5.10
CA ASP A 63 -3.01 -5.69 -3.81
C ASP A 63 -3.39 -4.26 -3.34
N ALA A 64 -3.62 -3.31 -4.25
CA ALA A 64 -4.14 -1.99 -3.90
C ALA A 64 -5.61 -2.06 -3.46
N LEU A 65 -6.44 -2.80 -4.20
CA LEU A 65 -7.86 -2.99 -3.84
C LEU A 65 -8.03 -3.65 -2.47
N LYS A 66 -7.21 -4.66 -2.14
CA LYS A 66 -7.32 -5.27 -0.80
C LYS A 66 -6.94 -4.32 0.33
N GLY A 67 -6.13 -3.27 0.05
CA GLY A 67 -5.86 -2.19 1.00
C GLY A 67 -7.02 -1.19 1.06
N ALA A 68 -7.49 -0.75 -0.10
CA ALA A 68 -8.53 0.26 -0.24
C ALA A 68 -9.89 -0.20 0.32
N VAL A 69 -10.32 -1.42 -0.01
CA VAL A 69 -11.67 -1.90 0.34
C VAL A 69 -11.91 -1.95 1.84
N PRO A 70 -11.05 -2.56 2.69
CA PRO A 70 -11.28 -2.56 4.14
C PRO A 70 -11.19 -1.17 4.77
N ALA A 71 -10.29 -0.30 4.29
CA ALA A 71 -10.18 1.08 4.77
C ALA A 71 -11.47 1.86 4.47
N LEU A 72 -11.95 1.79 3.23
CA LEU A 72 -13.20 2.44 2.82
C LEU A 72 -14.41 1.87 3.58
N PHE A 73 -14.47 0.55 3.73
CA PHE A 73 -15.58 -0.10 4.43
C PHE A 73 -15.59 0.29 5.91
N GLY A 74 -14.42 0.38 6.56
CA GLY A 74 -14.29 0.90 7.91
C GLY A 74 -14.78 2.35 8.01
N TYR A 75 -14.38 3.22 7.07
CA TYR A 75 -14.86 4.60 7.02
C TYR A 75 -16.38 4.69 6.89
N VAL A 76 -16.95 4.04 5.88
CA VAL A 76 -18.40 4.14 5.56
C VAL A 76 -19.27 3.54 6.66
N PHE A 77 -18.86 2.40 7.22
CA PHE A 77 -19.64 1.72 8.24
C PHE A 77 -19.78 2.54 9.52
N PHE A 78 -18.75 3.28 9.90
CA PHE A 78 -18.73 4.07 11.14
C PHE A 78 -19.09 5.55 10.96
N LEU A 79 -19.58 5.99 9.79
CA LEU A 79 -19.94 7.40 9.51
C LEU A 79 -20.89 8.04 10.53
N LYS A 80 -21.77 7.23 11.15
CA LYS A 80 -22.78 7.71 12.10
C LYS A 80 -22.30 7.67 13.56
N TYR A 81 -21.04 7.31 13.82
CA TYR A 81 -20.51 7.14 15.17
C TYR A 81 -19.44 8.19 15.45
N ASN A 82 -19.58 8.85 16.59
CA ASN A 82 -18.52 9.67 17.19
C ASN A 82 -18.00 8.99 18.46
N PHE A 83 -16.77 9.28 18.85
CA PHE A 83 -16.28 8.89 20.15
C PHE A 83 -17.04 9.67 21.23
N PRO A 84 -17.30 9.07 22.43
CA PRO A 84 -18.04 9.73 23.50
C PRO A 84 -17.42 11.07 23.88
N ASP A 85 -18.28 12.06 24.10
CA ASP A 85 -17.93 13.42 24.53
C ASP A 85 -16.95 14.16 23.60
N THR A 86 -16.88 13.76 22.32
CA THR A 86 -15.99 14.37 21.33
C THR A 86 -16.69 14.58 19.99
N VAL A 87 -16.13 15.46 19.16
CA VAL A 87 -16.50 15.59 17.75
C VAL A 87 -15.69 14.65 16.84
N PHE A 88 -14.78 13.88 17.41
CA PHE A 88 -13.91 12.97 16.64
C PHE A 88 -14.72 11.80 16.10
N SER A 89 -14.73 11.66 14.76
CA SER A 89 -15.47 10.59 14.10
C SER A 89 -14.80 9.23 14.24
N VAL A 90 -15.57 8.22 14.63
CA VAL A 90 -15.11 6.83 14.64
C VAL A 90 -14.75 6.36 13.23
N SER A 91 -15.37 6.94 12.18
CA SER A 91 -15.08 6.58 10.78
C SER A 91 -13.64 6.88 10.38
N ASP A 92 -13.11 8.06 10.76
CA ASP A 92 -11.72 8.42 10.44
C ASP A 92 -10.73 7.46 11.12
N PHE A 93 -10.93 7.18 12.40
CA PHE A 93 -10.09 6.21 13.12
C PHE A 93 -10.21 4.80 12.53
N ALA A 94 -11.43 4.33 12.23
CA ALA A 94 -11.68 2.99 11.69
C ALA A 94 -10.99 2.79 10.34
N MET A 95 -10.97 3.81 9.49
CA MET A 95 -10.27 3.81 8.20
C MET A 95 -8.78 3.53 8.38
N TYR A 96 -8.10 4.27 9.26
CA TYR A 96 -6.68 4.07 9.54
C TYR A 96 -6.42 2.73 10.21
N LEU A 97 -7.26 2.32 11.15
CA LEU A 97 -7.15 1.04 11.84
C LEU A 97 -7.26 -0.14 10.87
N CYS A 98 -8.30 -0.18 10.04
CA CYS A 98 -8.49 -1.22 9.03
C CYS A 98 -7.33 -1.24 8.03
N GLY A 99 -6.89 -0.06 7.56
CA GLY A 99 -5.73 0.09 6.69
C GLY A 99 -4.46 -0.49 7.31
N LEU A 100 -4.19 -0.18 8.58
CA LEU A 100 -3.03 -0.71 9.31
C LEU A 100 -3.06 -2.24 9.36
N PHE A 101 -4.19 -2.83 9.74
CA PHE A 101 -4.29 -4.27 9.88
C PHE A 101 -4.17 -5.00 8.53
N VAL A 102 -4.66 -4.42 7.44
CA VAL A 102 -4.41 -4.96 6.09
C VAL A 102 -2.92 -4.95 5.74
N ILE A 103 -2.22 -3.84 6.02
CA ILE A 103 -0.79 -3.71 5.72
C ILE A 103 0.02 -4.71 6.55
N VAL A 104 -0.27 -4.81 7.85
CA VAL A 104 0.35 -5.79 8.74
C VAL A 104 0.08 -7.22 8.26
N GLY A 105 -1.16 -7.52 7.86
CA GLY A 105 -1.53 -8.83 7.29
C GLY A 105 -0.79 -9.14 5.99
N HIS A 106 -0.55 -8.13 5.14
CA HIS A 106 0.22 -8.32 3.90
C HIS A 106 1.72 -8.57 4.18
N ILE A 107 2.31 -7.86 5.14
CA ILE A 107 3.74 -7.97 5.47
C ILE A 107 4.01 -9.21 6.32
N PHE A 108 3.14 -9.48 7.27
CA PHE A 108 3.26 -10.58 8.25
C PHE A 108 2.06 -11.53 8.22
N PRO A 109 1.79 -12.19 7.08
CA PRO A 109 0.64 -13.10 6.95
C PRO A 109 0.85 -14.38 7.75
N VAL A 110 -0.07 -14.69 8.67
CA VAL A 110 -0.01 -15.89 9.51
C VAL A 110 -0.02 -17.17 8.65
N PHE A 111 -0.81 -17.21 7.58
CA PHE A 111 -0.89 -18.37 6.68
C PHE A 111 0.39 -18.61 5.85
N LEU A 112 1.30 -17.64 5.81
CA LEU A 112 2.58 -17.75 5.12
C LEU A 112 3.77 -17.75 6.10
N LYS A 113 3.54 -18.13 7.35
CA LYS A 113 4.55 -18.16 8.42
C LYS A 113 5.24 -16.79 8.56
N PHE A 114 4.44 -15.73 8.51
CA PHE A 114 4.86 -14.32 8.62
C PHE A 114 5.87 -13.85 7.55
N LYS A 115 5.89 -14.52 6.38
CA LYS A 115 6.77 -14.17 5.24
C LYS A 115 5.93 -13.66 4.08
N GLY A 116 5.49 -12.41 4.16
CA GLY A 116 4.69 -11.73 3.15
C GLY A 116 5.48 -10.88 2.16
N GLY A 117 4.79 -9.91 1.55
CA GLY A 117 5.36 -8.90 0.67
C GLY A 117 5.82 -7.65 1.43
N LYS A 118 6.03 -6.55 0.69
CA LYS A 118 6.46 -5.26 1.27
C LYS A 118 5.31 -4.32 1.62
N GLY A 119 4.10 -4.61 1.22
CA GLY A 119 2.90 -3.85 1.55
C GLY A 119 2.63 -2.60 0.71
N ILE A 120 3.55 -2.18 -0.18
CA ILE A 120 3.43 -0.90 -0.90
C ILE A 120 2.12 -0.75 -1.67
N ALA A 121 1.74 -1.74 -2.46
CA ALA A 121 0.51 -1.66 -3.24
C ALA A 121 -0.73 -1.53 -2.33
N SER A 122 -0.77 -2.31 -1.24
CA SER A 122 -1.84 -2.21 -0.25
C SER A 122 -1.84 -0.85 0.45
N THR A 123 -0.66 -0.32 0.83
CA THR A 123 -0.54 1.03 1.41
C THR A 123 -0.99 2.10 0.43
N MET A 124 -0.64 2.01 -0.87
CA MET A 124 -1.14 2.92 -1.90
C MET A 124 -2.69 2.90 -1.97
N GLY A 125 -3.30 1.72 -1.90
CA GLY A 125 -4.75 1.61 -1.85
C GLY A 125 -5.35 2.29 -0.62
N VAL A 126 -4.76 2.10 0.55
CA VAL A 126 -5.19 2.78 1.80
C VAL A 126 -5.06 4.29 1.68
N VAL A 127 -3.90 4.82 1.25
CA VAL A 127 -3.70 6.28 1.19
C VAL A 127 -4.57 6.96 0.13
N ILE A 128 -4.91 6.27 -0.96
CA ILE A 128 -5.90 6.76 -1.92
C ILE A 128 -7.26 6.95 -1.23
N VAL A 129 -7.71 6.00 -0.43
CA VAL A 129 -8.97 6.12 0.32
C VAL A 129 -8.87 7.24 1.35
N CYS A 130 -7.80 7.28 2.15
CA CYS A 130 -7.60 8.29 3.20
C CYS A 130 -7.64 9.72 2.65
N THR A 131 -7.20 9.92 1.40
CA THR A 131 -7.27 11.23 0.75
C THR A 131 -8.58 11.45 0.00
N ALA A 132 -9.16 10.41 -0.63
CA ALA A 132 -10.37 10.50 -1.44
C ALA A 132 -11.63 10.85 -0.63
N VAL A 133 -11.76 10.31 0.59
CA VAL A 133 -12.90 10.61 1.47
C VAL A 133 -12.95 12.09 1.90
N HIS A 134 -11.88 12.84 1.68
CA HIS A 134 -11.76 14.26 1.93
C HIS A 134 -11.82 15.11 0.65
N GLY A 135 -12.34 14.55 -0.44
CA GLY A 135 -12.61 15.25 -1.70
C GLY A 135 -11.40 15.30 -2.65
N LEU A 136 -11.08 16.48 -3.18
CA LEU A 136 -10.04 16.64 -4.21
C LEU A 136 -8.61 16.29 -3.74
N TRP A 137 -8.41 16.03 -2.44
CA TRP A 137 -7.11 15.64 -1.89
C TRP A 137 -6.60 14.30 -2.41
N VAL A 138 -7.47 13.49 -3.01
CA VAL A 138 -7.06 12.29 -3.76
C VAL A 138 -6.05 12.62 -4.86
N LEU A 139 -6.07 13.83 -5.41
CA LEU A 139 -5.10 14.27 -6.41
C LEU A 139 -3.66 14.27 -5.86
N LEU A 140 -3.48 14.52 -4.56
CA LEU A 140 -2.16 14.43 -3.91
C LEU A 140 -1.64 12.99 -3.93
N ALA A 141 -2.47 12.00 -3.60
CA ALA A 141 -2.08 10.60 -3.67
C ALA A 141 -1.76 10.17 -5.11
N VAL A 142 -2.60 10.57 -6.08
CA VAL A 142 -2.37 10.28 -7.51
C VAL A 142 -1.07 10.93 -7.99
N ALA A 143 -0.83 12.20 -7.66
CA ALA A 143 0.40 12.91 -8.03
C ALA A 143 1.64 12.26 -7.41
N SER A 144 1.58 11.85 -6.14
CA SER A 144 2.68 11.15 -5.45
C SER A 144 2.99 9.80 -6.09
N ILE A 145 1.96 9.04 -6.48
CA ILE A 145 2.11 7.78 -7.19
C ILE A 145 2.74 8.01 -8.57
N ALA A 146 2.26 9.02 -9.31
CA ALA A 146 2.81 9.38 -10.63
C ALA A 146 4.29 9.80 -10.51
N ALA A 147 4.63 10.64 -9.52
CA ALA A 147 6.01 11.03 -9.23
C ALA A 147 6.90 9.83 -8.90
N ALA A 148 6.39 8.88 -8.10
CA ALA A 148 7.09 7.65 -7.79
C ALA A 148 7.36 6.77 -9.03
N VAL A 149 6.36 6.64 -9.91
CA VAL A 149 6.50 5.89 -11.17
C VAL A 149 7.55 6.54 -12.07
N LEU A 150 7.52 7.87 -12.22
CA LEU A 150 8.52 8.62 -12.99
C LEU A 150 9.91 8.46 -12.37
N PHE A 151 10.03 8.63 -11.05
CA PHE A 151 11.29 8.44 -10.34
C PHE A 151 11.86 7.04 -10.58
N ILE A 152 11.04 5.97 -10.41
CA ILE A 152 11.47 4.59 -10.65
C ILE A 152 11.86 4.39 -12.11
N TYR A 153 11.13 4.99 -13.06
CA TYR A 153 11.45 4.89 -14.49
C TYR A 153 12.83 5.48 -14.83
N TYR A 154 13.18 6.64 -14.25
CA TYR A 154 14.45 7.29 -14.54
C TYR A 154 15.63 6.72 -13.76
N THR A 155 15.43 6.42 -12.47
CA THR A 155 16.53 5.99 -11.56
C THR A 155 16.64 4.48 -11.42
N GLU A 156 15.58 3.74 -11.73
CA GLU A 156 15.42 2.31 -11.47
C GLU A 156 15.47 1.91 -9.98
N PHE A 157 15.36 2.84 -9.03
CA PHE A 157 15.34 2.60 -7.59
C PHE A 157 13.90 2.40 -7.07
N GLY A 158 13.40 1.15 -7.09
CA GLY A 158 12.05 0.82 -6.67
C GLY A 158 11.79 1.07 -5.17
N GLY A 159 12.78 0.90 -4.32
CA GLY A 159 12.65 1.15 -2.87
C GLY A 159 12.37 2.61 -2.55
N MET A 160 13.12 3.55 -3.13
CA MET A 160 12.93 4.99 -2.93
C MET A 160 11.60 5.46 -3.54
N GLY A 161 11.25 4.99 -4.74
CA GLY A 161 9.95 5.31 -5.35
C GLY A 161 8.76 4.89 -4.46
N SER A 162 8.90 3.80 -3.71
CA SER A 162 7.88 3.39 -2.74
C SER A 162 7.64 4.45 -1.65
N PHE A 163 8.70 5.07 -1.13
CA PHE A 163 8.58 6.14 -0.14
C PHE A 163 8.00 7.42 -0.74
N ILE A 164 8.37 7.77 -1.97
CA ILE A 164 7.80 8.92 -2.69
C ILE A 164 6.28 8.74 -2.87
N ALA A 165 5.81 7.52 -3.17
CA ALA A 165 4.40 7.26 -3.37
C ALA A 165 3.53 7.45 -2.13
N ILE A 166 4.04 7.13 -0.94
CA ILE A 166 3.22 7.07 0.28
C ILE A 166 3.45 8.22 1.25
N THR A 167 4.64 8.84 1.26
CA THR A 167 5.00 9.83 2.28
C THR A 167 4.15 11.11 2.20
N PRO A 168 3.97 11.78 1.04
CA PRO A 168 3.18 12.99 0.99
C PRO A 168 1.72 12.80 1.42
N PRO A 169 0.96 11.78 0.95
CA PRO A 169 -0.41 11.59 1.40
C PRO A 169 -0.52 11.14 2.87
N LEU A 170 0.49 10.48 3.46
CA LEU A 170 0.49 10.16 4.89
C LEU A 170 0.72 11.40 5.75
N ILE A 171 1.67 12.25 5.38
CA ILE A 171 1.89 13.55 6.06
C ILE A 171 0.62 14.39 5.96
N PHE A 172 0.02 14.47 4.77
CA PHE A 172 -1.25 15.18 4.59
C PHE A 172 -2.34 14.62 5.50
N SER A 173 -2.49 13.29 5.61
CA SER A 173 -3.51 12.67 6.45
C SER A 173 -3.37 13.06 7.91
N ALA A 174 -2.15 13.07 8.46
CA ALA A 174 -1.89 13.52 9.82
C ALA A 174 -2.24 15.02 9.98
N LEU A 175 -1.71 15.88 9.11
CA LEU A 175 -2.00 17.33 9.15
C LEU A 175 -3.51 17.63 9.00
N PHE A 176 -4.20 16.89 8.12
CA PHE A 176 -5.63 17.05 7.93
C PHE A 176 -6.44 16.73 9.20
N LEU A 177 -6.07 15.63 9.91
CA LEU A 177 -6.71 15.30 11.18
C LEU A 177 -6.49 16.41 12.22
N TYR A 178 -5.28 16.96 12.31
CA TYR A 178 -5.00 18.12 13.17
C TYR A 178 -5.85 19.35 12.79
N CYS A 179 -5.95 19.67 11.52
CA CYS A 179 -6.79 20.79 11.06
C CYS A 179 -8.28 20.55 11.33
N LYS A 180 -8.73 19.30 11.22
CA LYS A 180 -10.16 18.95 11.40
C LYS A 180 -10.57 18.88 12.88
N TYR A 181 -9.69 18.40 13.75
CA TYR A 181 -10.03 18.06 15.14
C TYR A 181 -9.15 18.70 16.21
N GLY A 182 -7.97 19.16 15.89
CA GLY A 182 -6.81 19.15 16.76
C GLY A 182 -6.40 20.43 17.46
N PHE A 183 -7.03 21.56 17.30
CA PHE A 183 -6.55 22.73 18.03
C PHE A 183 -7.42 22.99 19.26
N GLY A 184 -7.09 22.29 20.38
CA GLY A 184 -7.44 22.74 21.70
C GLY A 184 -8.37 21.90 22.56
N ASN A 185 -8.63 20.61 22.30
CA ASN A 185 -9.64 19.88 23.04
C ASN A 185 -9.31 18.40 23.38
N ALA A 186 -10.22 17.77 24.12
CA ALA A 186 -10.22 16.41 24.64
C ALA A 186 -10.15 15.28 23.59
N GLU A 187 -10.12 15.62 22.30
CA GLU A 187 -9.96 14.69 21.17
C GLU A 187 -8.57 14.10 21.06
N THR A 188 -7.62 14.65 21.81
CA THR A 188 -6.19 14.27 21.80
C THR A 188 -5.93 12.76 21.83
N PRO A 189 -6.61 11.93 22.66
CA PRO A 189 -6.34 10.49 22.69
C PRO A 189 -6.69 9.78 21.37
N TYR A 190 -7.77 10.19 20.71
CA TYR A 190 -8.25 9.56 19.46
C TYR A 190 -7.44 10.05 18.25
N LEU A 191 -7.06 11.33 18.27
CA LEU A 191 -6.12 11.90 17.32
C LEU A 191 -4.78 11.17 17.39
N LEU A 192 -4.21 11.05 18.60
CA LEU A 192 -2.95 10.32 18.84
C LEU A 192 -3.05 8.85 18.37
N ALA A 193 -4.16 8.16 18.63
CA ALA A 193 -4.37 6.80 18.17
C ALA A 193 -4.39 6.69 16.63
N SER A 194 -4.99 7.67 15.95
CA SER A 194 -4.98 7.74 14.49
C SER A 194 -3.60 8.04 13.94
N ASP A 195 -2.86 8.96 14.55
CA ASP A 195 -1.47 9.27 14.18
C ASP A 195 -0.54 8.08 14.39
N ILE A 196 -0.74 7.31 15.46
CA ILE A 196 -0.02 6.04 15.66
C ILE A 196 -0.28 5.08 14.50
N CYS A 197 -1.52 4.96 14.02
CA CYS A 197 -1.82 4.13 12.84
C CYS A 197 -1.11 4.66 11.58
N ILE A 198 -1.13 5.97 11.34
CA ILE A 198 -0.48 6.62 10.19
C ILE A 198 1.05 6.43 10.26
N PHE A 199 1.64 6.65 11.44
CA PHE A 199 3.07 6.41 11.66
C PHE A 199 3.43 4.94 11.46
N ALA A 200 2.58 4.02 11.92
CA ALA A 200 2.79 2.59 11.75
C ALA A 200 2.77 2.17 10.27
N PHE A 201 1.98 2.81 9.40
CA PHE A 201 2.06 2.58 7.94
C PHE A 201 3.47 2.86 7.43
N PHE A 202 4.02 4.00 7.81
CA PHE A 202 5.37 4.40 7.42
C PHE A 202 6.41 3.44 8.00
N PHE A 203 6.32 3.16 9.30
CA PHE A 203 7.25 2.28 10.02
C PHE A 203 7.29 0.85 9.43
N PHE A 204 6.14 0.21 9.22
CA PHE A 204 6.10 -1.15 8.66
C PHE A 204 6.58 -1.18 7.20
N THR A 205 6.27 -0.16 6.43
CA THR A 205 6.79 -0.01 5.07
C THR A 205 8.31 0.14 5.07
N TRP A 206 8.85 0.99 5.95
CA TRP A 206 10.29 1.15 6.13
C TRP A 206 10.96 -0.16 6.56
N LEU A 207 10.39 -0.83 7.55
CA LEU A 207 10.87 -2.12 8.04
C LEU A 207 10.91 -3.19 6.93
N ALA A 208 9.87 -3.24 6.09
CA ALA A 208 9.82 -4.16 4.96
C ALA A 208 10.86 -3.82 3.86
N HIS A 209 11.32 -2.56 3.79
CA HIS A 209 12.33 -2.10 2.84
C HIS A 209 13.75 -2.06 3.40
N ARG A 210 13.99 -2.45 4.66
CA ARG A 210 15.31 -2.36 5.31
C ARG A 210 16.46 -2.96 4.49
N LYS A 211 16.23 -4.08 3.80
CA LYS A 211 17.22 -4.70 2.92
C LYS A 211 17.50 -3.87 1.65
N ASN A 212 16.49 -3.18 1.11
CA ASN A 212 16.68 -2.28 -0.03
C ASN A 212 17.45 -1.04 0.40
N ILE A 213 17.10 -0.43 1.54
CA ILE A 213 17.78 0.72 2.11
C ILE A 213 19.27 0.39 2.33
N TYR A 214 19.56 -0.75 2.95
CA TYR A 214 20.94 -1.20 3.15
C TYR A 214 21.70 -1.34 1.83
N ARG A 215 21.11 -1.96 0.80
CA ARG A 215 21.75 -2.09 -0.52
C ARG A 215 21.92 -0.74 -1.21
N MET A 216 20.98 0.19 -1.05
CA MET A 216 21.11 1.55 -1.60
C MET A 216 22.26 2.31 -0.96
N LEU A 217 22.42 2.24 0.36
CA LEU A 217 23.52 2.86 1.09
C LEU A 217 24.89 2.32 0.67
N ASN A 218 24.96 1.03 0.32
CA ASN A 218 26.18 0.37 -0.13
C ASN A 218 26.36 0.37 -1.67
N GLY A 219 25.52 1.07 -2.43
CA GLY A 219 25.58 1.11 -3.88
C GLY A 219 25.31 -0.21 -4.61
N THR A 220 24.70 -1.19 -3.93
CA THR A 220 24.44 -2.56 -4.44
C THR A 220 22.97 -2.82 -4.73
N GLU A 221 22.12 -1.79 -4.77
CA GLU A 221 20.69 -1.97 -5.06
C GLU A 221 20.47 -2.43 -6.50
N HIS A 222 19.62 -3.44 -6.65
CA HIS A 222 19.31 -4.00 -7.97
C HIS A 222 18.34 -3.08 -8.73
N PRO A 223 18.63 -2.75 -10.01
CA PRO A 223 17.73 -1.95 -10.82
C PRO A 223 16.37 -2.65 -10.99
N THR A 224 15.31 -1.85 -11.14
CA THR A 224 13.95 -2.40 -11.34
C THR A 224 13.78 -3.04 -12.71
N SER A 225 14.68 -2.75 -13.67
CA SER A 225 14.67 -3.23 -15.05
C SER A 225 13.42 -2.83 -15.87
N ILE A 226 12.68 -1.80 -15.41
CA ILE A 226 11.49 -1.32 -16.12
C ILE A 226 11.84 -0.84 -17.53
N LYS A 227 12.93 -0.07 -17.68
CA LYS A 227 13.40 0.41 -18.98
C LYS A 227 13.70 -0.73 -19.96
N SER A 228 14.35 -1.79 -19.49
CA SER A 228 14.70 -2.94 -20.34
C SER A 228 13.45 -3.72 -20.76
N MET A 229 12.47 -3.87 -19.88
CA MET A 229 11.19 -4.50 -20.18
C MET A 229 10.40 -3.73 -21.24
N THR A 230 10.37 -2.40 -21.15
CA THR A 230 9.70 -1.52 -22.10
C THR A 230 10.37 -1.59 -23.49
N LYS A 231 11.71 -1.50 -23.54
CA LYS A 231 12.49 -1.61 -24.80
C LYS A 231 12.31 -2.97 -25.46
N LYS A 232 12.28 -4.06 -24.70
CA LYS A 232 12.06 -5.40 -25.24
C LYS A 232 10.66 -5.54 -25.88
N LYS A 233 9.64 -4.95 -25.26
CA LYS A 233 8.27 -4.93 -25.81
C LYS A 233 8.21 -4.14 -27.12
N GLN A 234 8.86 -2.98 -27.19
CA GLN A 234 8.92 -2.15 -28.37
C GLN A 234 9.57 -2.89 -29.54
N LYS A 235 10.76 -3.51 -29.33
CA LYS A 235 11.43 -4.32 -30.37
C LYS A 235 10.58 -5.48 -30.90
N ILE A 236 9.79 -6.11 -30.07
CA ILE A 236 8.87 -7.19 -30.49
C ILE A 236 7.74 -6.60 -31.33
N CYS A 237 7.16 -5.47 -30.91
CA CYS A 237 6.10 -4.78 -31.66
C CYS A 237 6.58 -4.34 -33.05
N ASP A 238 7.77 -3.72 -33.11
CA ASP A 238 8.40 -3.26 -34.36
C ASP A 238 8.70 -4.43 -35.32
N ARG A 239 9.07 -5.61 -34.81
CA ARG A 239 9.27 -6.81 -35.62
C ARG A 239 7.95 -7.32 -36.18
N ILE A 240 6.87 -7.35 -35.40
CA ILE A 240 5.56 -7.81 -35.85
C ILE A 240 4.98 -6.86 -36.94
N THR A 241 5.20 -5.55 -36.75
CA THR A 241 4.74 -4.54 -37.72
C THR A 241 5.51 -4.62 -39.06
N LYS A 242 6.78 -5.05 -39.03
CA LYS A 242 7.60 -5.26 -40.27
C LYS A 242 7.28 -6.57 -40.97
N LEU A 243 6.54 -7.49 -40.40
CA LEU A 243 6.13 -8.76 -40.99
C LEU A 243 4.70 -8.74 -41.53
N ARG A 244 4.02 -7.61 -41.40
CA ARG A 244 2.73 -7.27 -42.03
C ARG A 244 2.93 -6.34 -43.22
#